data_6a5ec44ee3037c20dfcb0e56eac51774
#
_entry.id   6a5ec44ee3037c20dfcb0e56eac51774
#
_cell.length_a   1.000
_cell.length_b   1.000
_cell.length_c   1.000
_cell.angle_alpha   90.00
_cell.angle_beta   90.00
_cell.angle_gamma   90.00
#
_symmetry.space_group_name_H-M   'P 1'
#
loop_
_entity.id
_entity.type
_entity.pdbx_description
1 polymer ?
#
loop_
_entity_poly.entity_id
_entity_poly.type
_entity_poly.pdbx_seq_one_letter_code
_entity_poly.pdbx_strand_id
1 'polypeptide(L)'
;VKKLKRSQRLVDMTQFLLEKPHDLLPLSTFADRYGSAKSSISEDLAIIKEVFEGEGMGELQTFAGAAGGVRFIPRMPKDMALSFVRGLCVQLEQSDRILPGGYLYMSDLLGLPSLMEQAGKIIATAFYGAEIDAVMTVETKGIPLAYATAAQLGLPVVLVRRDHQVTEGSAVSINYVSGSHKSIHTMSLSRRALPEKSRVLIVDDFMKAGGTVRGMVDLLGEFKCQVAGVGVLVESGAVEWEERLLHDYVSLVKLSEVDSKEKRISAHPGNYFAT
;
A
#
# COMPACT_ATOMS: atom_id res chain seq x y z
N VAL A 1 -31.43 -20.41 -8.74
CA VAL A 1 -29.96 -20.68 -8.84
C VAL A 1 -29.64 -20.97 -10.30
N LYS A 2 -28.79 -20.13 -10.94
CA LYS A 2 -28.37 -20.36 -12.34
C LYS A 2 -27.31 -21.46 -12.34
N LYS A 3 -27.64 -22.63 -12.92
CA LYS A 3 -26.70 -23.74 -13.02
C LYS A 3 -25.60 -23.38 -14.02
N LEU A 4 -24.42 -22.96 -13.53
CA LEU A 4 -23.28 -22.63 -14.36
C LEU A 4 -22.52 -23.89 -14.82
N LYS A 5 -21.96 -23.86 -16.03
CA LYS A 5 -20.95 -24.84 -16.44
C LYS A 5 -19.67 -24.65 -15.61
N ARG A 6 -18.83 -25.69 -15.48
CA ARG A 6 -17.60 -25.65 -14.67
C ARG A 6 -16.71 -24.46 -15.04
N SER A 7 -16.48 -24.21 -16.32
CA SER A 7 -15.67 -23.08 -16.80
C SER A 7 -16.25 -21.71 -16.39
N GLN A 8 -17.57 -21.55 -16.49
CA GLN A 8 -18.25 -20.32 -16.05
C GLN A 8 -18.17 -20.13 -14.53
N ARG A 9 -18.25 -21.24 -13.77
CA ARG A 9 -18.14 -21.22 -12.31
C ARG A 9 -16.73 -20.85 -11.87
N LEU A 10 -15.68 -21.38 -12.51
CA LEU A 10 -14.29 -21.00 -12.24
C LEU A 10 -14.07 -19.49 -12.43
N VAL A 11 -14.57 -18.92 -13.53
CA VAL A 11 -14.45 -17.46 -13.79
C VAL A 11 -15.18 -16.64 -12.73
N ASP A 12 -16.43 -16.99 -12.39
CA ASP A 12 -17.23 -16.29 -11.38
C ASP A 12 -16.63 -16.42 -9.97
N MET A 13 -16.08 -17.61 -9.61
CA MET A 13 -15.39 -17.83 -8.35
C MET A 13 -14.10 -17.02 -8.25
N THR A 14 -13.33 -16.96 -9.33
CA THR A 14 -12.09 -16.14 -9.40
C THR A 14 -12.42 -14.68 -9.16
N GLN A 15 -13.40 -14.13 -9.88
CA GLN A 15 -13.85 -12.75 -9.68
C GLN A 15 -14.31 -12.51 -8.23
N PHE A 16 -15.13 -13.40 -7.69
CA PHE A 16 -15.66 -13.28 -6.34
C PHE A 16 -14.58 -13.28 -5.25
N LEU A 17 -13.49 -14.06 -5.44
CA LEU A 17 -12.34 -14.06 -4.54
C LEU A 17 -11.53 -12.77 -4.65
N LEU A 18 -11.33 -12.26 -5.86
CA LEU A 18 -10.59 -11.01 -6.11
C LEU A 18 -11.33 -9.78 -5.55
N GLU A 19 -12.65 -9.79 -5.56
CA GLU A 19 -13.48 -8.71 -5.00
C GLU A 19 -13.51 -8.68 -3.46
N LYS A 20 -13.08 -9.79 -2.81
CA LYS A 20 -13.14 -9.98 -1.35
C LYS A 20 -11.81 -10.45 -0.78
N PRO A 21 -10.74 -9.68 -0.97
CA PRO A 21 -9.45 -10.01 -0.38
C PRO A 21 -9.55 -10.03 1.16
N HIS A 22 -8.84 -10.93 1.79
CA HIS A 22 -8.80 -11.15 3.24
C HIS A 22 -10.09 -11.70 3.89
N ASP A 23 -11.21 -11.73 3.19
CA ASP A 23 -12.44 -12.32 3.72
C ASP A 23 -12.31 -13.84 3.81
N LEU A 24 -12.70 -14.41 4.95
CA LEU A 24 -12.86 -15.85 5.06
C LEU A 24 -14.23 -16.26 4.48
N LEU A 25 -14.19 -16.88 3.31
CA LEU A 25 -15.37 -17.32 2.57
C LEU A 25 -15.65 -18.81 2.81
N PRO A 26 -16.73 -19.18 3.53
CA PRO A 26 -17.09 -20.59 3.75
C PRO A 26 -17.37 -21.31 2.43
N LEU A 27 -17.02 -22.60 2.34
CA LEU A 27 -17.33 -23.43 1.18
C LEU A 27 -18.83 -23.52 0.87
N SER A 28 -19.68 -23.38 1.90
CA SER A 28 -21.14 -23.31 1.73
C SER A 28 -21.58 -22.12 0.90
N THR A 29 -20.91 -20.97 1.04
CA THR A 29 -21.20 -19.77 0.22
C THR A 29 -21.13 -20.09 -1.28
N PHE A 30 -20.12 -20.83 -1.69
CA PHE A 30 -19.94 -21.24 -3.08
C PHE A 30 -20.90 -22.38 -3.46
N ALA A 31 -21.08 -23.36 -2.57
CA ALA A 31 -21.99 -24.49 -2.80
C ALA A 31 -23.43 -23.99 -3.04
N ASP A 32 -23.91 -23.07 -2.22
CA ASP A 32 -25.25 -22.46 -2.31
C ASP A 32 -25.39 -21.57 -3.56
N ARG A 33 -24.33 -20.76 -3.84
CA ARG A 33 -24.32 -19.88 -5.02
C ARG A 33 -24.43 -20.64 -6.33
N TYR A 34 -23.77 -21.81 -6.44
CA TYR A 34 -23.69 -22.58 -7.69
C TYR A 34 -24.53 -23.84 -7.71
N GLY A 35 -25.20 -24.20 -6.63
CA GLY A 35 -25.95 -25.45 -6.52
C GLY A 35 -25.06 -26.67 -6.75
N SER A 36 -23.83 -26.67 -6.21
CA SER A 36 -22.80 -27.68 -6.43
C SER A 36 -22.35 -28.31 -5.12
N ALA A 37 -21.91 -29.58 -5.17
CA ALA A 37 -21.39 -30.26 -4.01
C ALA A 37 -20.07 -29.58 -3.51
N LYS A 38 -19.85 -29.57 -2.19
CA LYS A 38 -18.62 -29.00 -1.59
C LYS A 38 -17.33 -29.62 -2.13
N SER A 39 -17.34 -30.91 -2.48
CA SER A 39 -16.21 -31.59 -3.12
C SER A 39 -15.85 -30.96 -4.47
N SER A 40 -16.85 -30.71 -5.32
CA SER A 40 -16.63 -30.05 -6.61
C SER A 40 -16.14 -28.61 -6.45
N ILE A 41 -16.62 -27.88 -5.42
CA ILE A 41 -16.12 -26.55 -5.08
C ILE A 41 -14.66 -26.61 -4.64
N SER A 42 -14.28 -27.59 -3.82
CA SER A 42 -12.88 -27.77 -3.39
C SER A 42 -11.94 -28.06 -4.55
N GLU A 43 -12.36 -28.86 -5.53
CA GLU A 43 -11.58 -29.12 -6.74
C GLU A 43 -11.40 -27.85 -7.58
N ASP A 44 -12.46 -27.06 -7.73
CA ASP A 44 -12.41 -25.81 -8.47
C ASP A 44 -11.48 -24.78 -7.77
N LEU A 45 -11.57 -24.68 -6.45
CA LEU A 45 -10.69 -23.81 -5.65
C LEU A 45 -9.22 -24.24 -5.72
N ALA A 46 -8.94 -25.56 -5.84
CA ALA A 46 -7.57 -26.04 -6.03
C ALA A 46 -6.99 -25.57 -7.38
N ILE A 47 -7.79 -25.57 -8.45
CA ILE A 47 -7.38 -25.03 -9.75
C ILE A 47 -7.12 -23.52 -9.67
N ILE A 48 -8.03 -22.78 -9.03
CA ILE A 48 -7.86 -21.32 -8.86
C ILE A 48 -6.60 -21.02 -8.04
N LYS A 49 -6.34 -21.78 -6.97
CA LYS A 49 -5.15 -21.67 -6.14
C LYS A 49 -3.87 -21.83 -6.97
N GLU A 50 -3.79 -22.88 -7.79
CA GLU A 50 -2.64 -23.12 -8.66
C GLU A 50 -2.39 -21.95 -9.61
N VAL A 51 -3.44 -21.38 -10.21
CA VAL A 51 -3.33 -20.20 -11.08
C VAL A 51 -2.88 -18.97 -10.30
N PHE A 52 -3.49 -18.69 -9.14
CA PHE A 52 -3.13 -17.51 -8.33
C PHE A 52 -1.67 -17.54 -7.88
N GLU A 53 -1.18 -18.68 -7.44
CA GLU A 53 0.20 -18.87 -7.00
C GLU A 53 1.17 -18.87 -8.19
N GLY A 54 0.83 -19.54 -9.29
CA GLY A 54 1.66 -19.62 -10.49
C GLY A 54 1.84 -18.28 -11.19
N GLU A 55 0.78 -17.47 -11.26
CA GLU A 55 0.79 -16.14 -11.88
C GLU A 55 1.20 -15.02 -10.92
N GLY A 56 1.59 -15.35 -9.67
CA GLY A 56 1.97 -14.34 -8.67
C GLY A 56 0.86 -13.37 -8.29
N MET A 57 -0.40 -13.80 -8.43
CA MET A 57 -1.54 -12.95 -8.07
C MET A 57 -1.72 -12.84 -6.57
N GLY A 58 -1.41 -13.91 -5.82
CA GLY A 58 -1.55 -13.99 -4.39
C GLY A 58 -1.63 -15.42 -3.90
N GLU A 59 -2.01 -15.59 -2.65
CA GLU A 59 -2.13 -16.87 -1.95
C GLU A 59 -3.59 -17.19 -1.66
N LEU A 60 -4.05 -18.40 -1.98
CA LEU A 60 -5.36 -18.89 -1.56
C LEU A 60 -5.20 -19.83 -0.37
N GLN A 61 -5.45 -19.31 0.83
CA GLN A 61 -5.39 -20.07 2.08
C GLN A 61 -6.66 -20.90 2.28
N THR A 62 -6.51 -22.14 2.72
CA THR A 62 -7.63 -23.04 3.04
C THR A 62 -7.66 -23.32 4.53
N PHE A 63 -8.81 -23.15 5.14
CA PHE A 63 -9.06 -23.41 6.55
C PHE A 63 -10.02 -24.57 6.70
N ALA A 64 -9.62 -25.59 7.47
CA ALA A 64 -10.42 -26.78 7.73
C ALA A 64 -11.44 -26.57 8.87
N GLY A 65 -12.47 -27.43 8.92
CA GLY A 65 -13.45 -27.46 10.00
C GLY A 65 -14.80 -26.82 9.66
N ALA A 66 -15.73 -26.82 10.63
CA ALA A 66 -17.12 -26.37 10.44
C ALA A 66 -17.21 -24.86 10.09
N ALA A 67 -16.33 -24.05 10.68
CA ALA A 67 -16.16 -22.63 10.38
C ALA A 67 -15.07 -22.36 9.34
N GLY A 68 -14.61 -23.39 8.64
CA GLY A 68 -13.56 -23.31 7.63
C GLY A 68 -14.05 -22.75 6.31
N GLY A 69 -13.09 -22.42 5.45
CA GLY A 69 -13.35 -21.82 4.15
C GLY A 69 -12.07 -21.52 3.42
N VAL A 70 -12.12 -20.58 2.51
CA VAL A 70 -10.95 -20.08 1.79
C VAL A 70 -10.82 -18.57 1.98
N ARG A 71 -9.58 -18.09 1.91
CA ARG A 71 -9.25 -16.67 1.98
C ARG A 71 -8.22 -16.35 0.91
N PHE A 72 -8.51 -15.38 0.08
CA PHE A 72 -7.54 -14.87 -0.88
C PHE A 72 -6.73 -13.73 -0.24
N ILE A 73 -5.41 -13.82 -0.33
CA ILE A 73 -4.47 -12.81 0.13
C ILE A 73 -3.69 -12.31 -1.08
N PRO A 74 -3.90 -11.05 -1.53
CA PRO A 74 -3.08 -10.47 -2.59
C PRO A 74 -1.62 -10.41 -2.17
N ARG A 75 -0.72 -10.94 -2.99
CA ARG A 75 0.74 -10.90 -2.75
C ARG A 75 1.46 -10.82 -4.08
N MET A 76 2.63 -10.18 -4.08
CA MET A 76 3.50 -10.14 -5.25
C MET A 76 4.83 -10.82 -4.92
N PRO A 77 5.27 -11.82 -5.69
CA PRO A 77 6.59 -12.43 -5.56
C PRO A 77 7.70 -11.38 -5.67
N LYS A 78 8.79 -11.58 -4.92
CA LYS A 78 9.86 -10.57 -4.80
C LYS A 78 10.58 -10.28 -6.13
N ASP A 79 10.70 -11.27 -6.99
CA ASP A 79 11.27 -11.15 -8.34
C ASP A 79 10.37 -10.31 -9.28
N MET A 80 9.05 -10.53 -9.24
CA MET A 80 8.09 -9.72 -9.99
C MET A 80 8.07 -8.27 -9.48
N ALA A 81 8.08 -8.09 -8.17
CA ALA A 81 8.17 -6.77 -7.54
C ALA A 81 9.46 -6.04 -7.95
N LEU A 82 10.59 -6.74 -7.95
CA LEU A 82 11.87 -6.19 -8.39
C LEU A 82 11.87 -5.80 -9.87
N SER A 83 11.26 -6.63 -10.74
CA SER A 83 11.11 -6.32 -12.16
C SER A 83 10.27 -5.05 -12.38
N PHE A 84 9.14 -4.94 -11.69
CA PHE A 84 8.28 -3.76 -11.73
C PHE A 84 9.05 -2.49 -11.25
N VAL A 85 9.73 -2.57 -10.11
CA VAL A 85 10.47 -1.44 -9.55
C VAL A 85 11.63 -1.01 -10.44
N ARG A 86 12.34 -1.93 -11.09
CA ARG A 86 13.35 -1.58 -12.10
C ARG A 86 12.76 -0.79 -13.26
N GLY A 87 11.58 -1.19 -13.75
CA GLY A 87 10.85 -0.44 -14.78
C GLY A 87 10.46 0.98 -14.30
N LEU A 88 10.06 1.11 -13.03
CA LEU A 88 9.77 2.41 -12.42
C LEU A 88 11.04 3.28 -12.28
N CYS A 89 12.18 2.69 -11.90
CA CYS A 89 13.46 3.40 -11.85
C CYS A 89 13.80 4.03 -13.21
N VAL A 90 13.67 3.25 -14.31
CA VAL A 90 13.91 3.76 -15.67
C VAL A 90 12.99 4.94 -16.01
N GLN A 91 11.74 4.91 -15.58
CA GLN A 91 10.82 6.04 -15.79
C GLN A 91 11.22 7.26 -14.95
N LEU A 92 11.67 7.07 -13.71
CA LEU A 92 12.09 8.15 -12.81
C LEU A 92 13.41 8.82 -13.25
N GLU A 93 14.26 8.11 -13.99
CA GLU A 93 15.55 8.61 -14.49
C GLU A 93 15.43 9.54 -15.71
N GLN A 94 14.22 9.76 -16.23
CA GLN A 94 14.01 10.70 -17.34
C GLN A 94 14.36 12.12 -16.92
N SER A 95 15.24 12.79 -17.69
CA SER A 95 15.81 14.09 -17.34
C SER A 95 14.82 15.25 -17.29
N ASP A 96 13.69 15.13 -18.00
CA ASP A 96 12.57 16.10 -18.01
C ASP A 96 11.77 16.11 -16.70
N ARG A 97 11.97 15.13 -15.84
CA ARG A 97 11.35 15.08 -14.50
C ARG A 97 12.01 15.99 -13.48
N ILE A 98 13.22 16.51 -13.77
CA ILE A 98 13.90 17.42 -12.86
C ILE A 98 13.32 18.82 -12.99
N LEU A 99 12.65 19.28 -11.93
CA LEU A 99 12.11 20.63 -11.83
C LEU A 99 13.14 21.59 -11.21
N PRO A 100 13.00 22.93 -11.44
CA PRO A 100 13.82 23.93 -10.78
C PRO A 100 13.86 23.72 -9.26
N GLY A 101 15.05 23.85 -8.66
CA GLY A 101 15.25 23.58 -7.22
C GLY A 101 15.52 22.12 -6.87
N GLY A 102 15.70 21.22 -7.87
CA GLY A 102 16.00 19.82 -7.66
C GLY A 102 14.80 18.98 -7.22
N TYR A 103 13.58 19.47 -7.47
CA TYR A 103 12.36 18.70 -7.25
C TYR A 103 12.14 17.67 -8.35
N LEU A 104 11.50 16.57 -8.01
CA LEU A 104 11.13 15.52 -8.95
C LEU A 104 9.65 15.63 -9.32
N TYR A 105 9.35 15.67 -10.61
CA TYR A 105 7.99 15.56 -11.12
C TYR A 105 7.58 14.08 -11.17
N MET A 106 6.54 13.74 -10.41
CA MET A 106 6.01 12.37 -10.31
C MET A 106 4.48 12.33 -10.44
N SER A 107 3.83 13.47 -10.61
CA SER A 107 2.36 13.53 -10.56
C SER A 107 1.68 12.73 -11.66
N ASP A 108 2.32 12.58 -12.81
CA ASP A 108 1.88 11.72 -13.92
C ASP A 108 1.93 10.24 -13.53
N LEU A 109 3.02 9.80 -12.88
CA LEU A 109 3.18 8.41 -12.41
C LEU A 109 2.18 8.08 -11.29
N LEU A 110 2.02 8.99 -10.31
CA LEU A 110 1.06 8.86 -9.23
C LEU A 110 -0.40 8.88 -9.72
N GLY A 111 -0.64 9.48 -10.89
CA GLY A 111 -1.94 9.50 -11.55
C GLY A 111 -2.26 8.24 -12.35
N LEU A 112 -1.33 7.28 -12.49
CA LEU A 112 -1.56 6.04 -13.23
C LEU A 112 -2.12 4.95 -12.30
N PRO A 113 -3.41 4.55 -12.44
CA PRO A 113 -4.02 3.55 -11.56
C PRO A 113 -3.27 2.22 -11.57
N SER A 114 -2.83 1.74 -12.74
CA SER A 114 -2.12 0.46 -12.87
C SER A 114 -0.76 0.48 -12.17
N LEU A 115 -0.05 1.61 -12.17
CA LEU A 115 1.21 1.76 -11.46
C LEU A 115 0.98 1.78 -9.95
N MET A 116 -0.02 2.53 -9.48
CA MET A 116 -0.37 2.60 -8.06
C MET A 116 -0.85 1.26 -7.53
N GLU A 117 -1.64 0.51 -8.31
CA GLU A 117 -2.08 -0.84 -7.94
C GLU A 117 -0.89 -1.78 -7.70
N GLN A 118 0.08 -1.81 -8.62
CA GLN A 118 1.27 -2.64 -8.47
C GLN A 118 2.12 -2.20 -7.27
N ALA A 119 2.37 -0.90 -7.11
CA ALA A 119 3.13 -0.36 -5.98
C ALA A 119 2.42 -0.63 -4.64
N GLY A 120 1.10 -0.43 -4.59
CA GLY A 120 0.27 -0.73 -3.42
C GLY A 120 0.29 -2.21 -3.04
N LYS A 121 0.27 -3.11 -4.04
CA LYS A 121 0.39 -4.55 -3.84
C LYS A 121 1.75 -4.93 -3.26
N ILE A 122 2.84 -4.29 -3.71
CA ILE A 122 4.18 -4.54 -3.16
C ILE A 122 4.24 -4.07 -1.70
N ILE A 123 3.75 -2.86 -1.39
CA ILE A 123 3.72 -2.35 -0.01
C ILE A 123 2.88 -3.27 0.87
N ALA A 124 1.67 -3.65 0.45
CA ALA A 124 0.84 -4.58 1.20
C ALA A 124 1.54 -5.93 1.45
N THR A 125 2.31 -6.42 0.46
CA THR A 125 3.10 -7.65 0.58
C THR A 125 4.24 -7.48 1.59
N ALA A 126 4.89 -6.30 1.64
CA ALA A 126 5.98 -6.02 2.58
C ALA A 126 5.52 -6.09 4.05
N PHE A 127 4.27 -5.76 4.30
CA PHE A 127 3.67 -5.81 5.65
C PHE A 127 2.76 -7.03 5.86
N TYR A 128 2.92 -8.06 5.06
CA TYR A 128 2.19 -9.31 5.24
C TYR A 128 2.44 -9.92 6.63
N GLY A 129 1.36 -10.27 7.31
CA GLY A 129 1.42 -10.81 8.68
C GLY A 129 1.46 -9.75 9.78
N ALA A 130 1.64 -8.48 9.45
CA ALA A 130 1.44 -7.41 10.41
C ALA A 130 -0.06 -7.21 10.70
N GLU A 131 -0.38 -6.93 11.95
CA GLU A 131 -1.73 -6.58 12.34
C GLU A 131 -1.96 -5.10 12.07
N ILE A 132 -2.82 -4.79 11.08
CA ILE A 132 -3.10 -3.44 10.59
C ILE A 132 -4.60 -3.21 10.62
N ASP A 133 -5.04 -2.07 11.14
CA ASP A 133 -6.45 -1.70 11.24
C ASP A 133 -6.83 -0.58 10.24
N ALA A 134 -5.87 0.23 9.79
CA ALA A 134 -6.08 1.29 8.80
C ALA A 134 -4.78 1.65 8.09
N VAL A 135 -4.90 2.21 6.89
CA VAL A 135 -3.80 2.86 6.16
C VAL A 135 -3.93 4.37 6.29
N MET A 136 -2.85 5.08 6.65
CA MET A 136 -2.83 6.52 6.81
C MET A 136 -1.90 7.18 5.81
N THR A 137 -2.31 8.31 5.27
CA THR A 137 -1.46 9.20 4.46
C THR A 137 -1.81 10.66 4.72
N VAL A 138 -0.91 11.55 4.32
CA VAL A 138 -1.18 12.99 4.32
C VAL A 138 -1.55 13.46 2.91
N GLU A 139 -2.48 14.40 2.80
CA GLU A 139 -2.79 15.03 1.51
C GLU A 139 -1.55 15.71 0.92
N THR A 140 -1.27 15.63 -0.43
CA THR A 140 -2.20 15.14 -1.46
C THR A 140 -1.62 13.97 -2.27
N LYS A 141 -0.32 13.92 -2.47
CA LYS A 141 0.33 13.02 -3.44
C LYS A 141 0.38 11.56 -2.99
N GLY A 142 0.43 11.30 -1.69
CA GLY A 142 0.39 9.95 -1.13
C GLY A 142 -0.97 9.25 -1.26
N ILE A 143 -2.05 10.02 -1.53
CA ILE A 143 -3.42 9.49 -1.55
C ILE A 143 -3.60 8.31 -2.51
N PRO A 144 -3.18 8.38 -3.81
CA PRO A 144 -3.38 7.26 -4.73
C PRO A 144 -2.72 5.98 -4.26
N LEU A 145 -1.49 6.07 -3.75
CA LEU A 145 -0.74 4.92 -3.24
C LEU A 145 -1.38 4.34 -1.97
N ALA A 146 -1.84 5.20 -1.05
CA ALA A 146 -2.51 4.77 0.17
C ALA A 146 -3.82 4.01 -0.13
N TYR A 147 -4.64 4.51 -1.06
CA TYR A 147 -5.85 3.79 -1.49
C TYR A 147 -5.53 2.47 -2.18
N ALA A 148 -4.51 2.45 -3.05
CA ALA A 148 -4.08 1.23 -3.70
C ALA A 148 -3.57 0.19 -2.69
N THR A 149 -2.77 0.60 -1.70
CA THR A 149 -2.29 -0.29 -0.62
C THR A 149 -3.46 -0.80 0.24
N ALA A 150 -4.36 0.10 0.64
CA ALA A 150 -5.52 -0.24 1.45
C ALA A 150 -6.46 -1.23 0.75
N ALA A 151 -6.67 -1.08 -0.56
CA ALA A 151 -7.45 -2.01 -1.37
C ALA A 151 -6.86 -3.43 -1.34
N GLN A 152 -5.52 -3.56 -1.39
CA GLN A 152 -4.85 -4.85 -1.29
C GLN A 152 -4.93 -5.47 0.11
N LEU A 153 -5.08 -4.64 1.16
CA LEU A 153 -5.21 -5.08 2.54
C LEU A 153 -6.66 -5.24 3.01
N GLY A 154 -7.63 -4.78 2.22
CA GLY A 154 -9.05 -4.76 2.63
C GLY A 154 -9.33 -3.79 3.79
N LEU A 155 -8.59 -2.67 3.89
CA LEU A 155 -8.62 -1.76 5.04
C LEU A 155 -9.09 -0.36 4.65
N PRO A 156 -9.62 0.43 5.61
CA PRO A 156 -9.95 1.83 5.38
C PRO A 156 -8.71 2.72 5.24
N VAL A 157 -8.87 3.84 4.53
CA VAL A 157 -7.86 4.90 4.43
C VAL A 157 -8.22 6.06 5.33
N VAL A 158 -7.24 6.55 6.08
CA VAL A 158 -7.33 7.72 6.94
C VAL A 158 -6.48 8.84 6.35
N LEU A 159 -7.12 9.98 6.07
CA LEU A 159 -6.48 11.12 5.43
C LEU A 159 -6.16 12.20 6.46
N VAL A 160 -4.87 12.46 6.63
CA VAL A 160 -4.36 13.61 7.39
C VAL A 160 -4.41 14.84 6.50
N ARG A 161 -4.98 15.95 7.02
CA ARG A 161 -5.12 17.22 6.33
C ARG A 161 -4.00 18.19 6.73
N ARG A 162 -3.59 19.03 5.80
CA ARG A 162 -2.66 20.13 6.08
C ARG A 162 -3.34 21.32 6.73
N ASP A 163 -4.64 21.49 6.43
CA ASP A 163 -5.47 22.53 7.01
C ASP A 163 -6.73 21.94 7.64
N HIS A 164 -7.25 22.60 8.68
CA HIS A 164 -8.50 22.17 9.29
C HIS A 164 -9.68 22.42 8.36
N GLN A 165 -10.46 21.39 8.09
CA GLN A 165 -11.68 21.48 7.29
C GLN A 165 -12.90 21.41 8.22
N VAL A 166 -13.83 22.36 8.06
CA VAL A 166 -15.07 22.42 8.86
C VAL A 166 -15.86 21.10 8.73
N THR A 167 -15.81 20.47 7.58
CA THR A 167 -16.48 19.18 7.30
C THR A 167 -15.92 18.01 8.09
N GLU A 168 -14.71 18.09 8.60
CA GLU A 168 -14.07 17.06 9.44
C GLU A 168 -14.54 17.09 10.90
N GLY A 169 -15.22 18.16 11.32
CA GLY A 169 -15.68 18.36 12.69
C GLY A 169 -14.51 18.60 13.66
N SER A 170 -14.64 18.09 14.89
CA SER A 170 -13.58 18.23 15.90
C SER A 170 -12.32 17.45 15.47
N ALA A 171 -11.18 18.14 15.41
CA ALA A 171 -9.90 17.58 14.98
C ALA A 171 -8.81 17.76 16.06
N VAL A 172 -7.79 16.93 15.98
CA VAL A 172 -6.50 17.13 16.67
C VAL A 172 -5.52 17.66 15.63
N SER A 173 -4.77 18.69 15.99
CA SER A 173 -3.76 19.29 15.12
C SER A 173 -2.41 19.29 15.84
N ILE A 174 -1.37 19.02 15.08
CA ILE A 174 0.02 19.13 15.54
C ILE A 174 0.82 19.99 14.58
N ASN A 175 1.89 20.58 15.08
CA ASN A 175 2.90 21.22 14.24
C ASN A 175 4.08 20.29 14.05
N TYR A 176 4.59 20.22 12.83
CA TYR A 176 5.77 19.43 12.50
C TYR A 176 6.75 20.22 11.63
N VAL A 177 8.01 19.82 11.62
CA VAL A 177 9.04 20.42 10.78
C VAL A 177 9.21 19.61 9.50
N SER A 178 8.99 20.22 8.34
CA SER A 178 9.24 19.56 7.07
C SER A 178 10.75 19.41 6.86
N GLY A 179 11.18 18.18 6.49
CA GLY A 179 12.61 17.88 6.29
C GLY A 179 13.26 18.61 5.11
N SER A 180 12.46 19.20 4.19
CA SER A 180 12.98 19.85 2.98
C SER A 180 13.39 21.31 3.20
N HIS A 181 12.66 22.06 4.03
CA HIS A 181 12.80 23.50 4.14
C HIS A 181 12.95 23.99 5.59
N LYS A 182 13.01 23.09 6.58
CA LYS A 182 12.96 23.42 8.00
C LYS A 182 11.80 24.37 8.36
N SER A 183 10.73 24.34 7.57
CA SER A 183 9.52 25.13 7.81
C SER A 183 8.55 24.36 8.70
N ILE A 184 7.88 25.10 9.59
CA ILE A 184 6.84 24.56 10.45
C ILE A 184 5.56 24.45 9.63
N HIS A 185 4.98 23.27 9.61
CA HIS A 185 3.69 22.98 8.99
C HIS A 185 2.74 22.41 10.04
N THR A 186 1.46 22.55 9.81
CA THR A 186 0.41 21.93 10.63
C THR A 186 -0.13 20.71 9.89
N MET A 187 -0.50 19.69 10.63
CA MET A 187 -1.34 18.60 10.13
C MET A 187 -2.46 18.32 11.13
N SER A 188 -3.61 17.95 10.64
CA SER A 188 -4.81 17.71 11.43
C SER A 188 -5.52 16.43 11.03
N LEU A 189 -6.16 15.80 12.01
CA LEU A 189 -6.97 14.61 11.83
C LEU A 189 -8.23 14.69 12.66
N SER A 190 -9.37 14.34 12.04
CA SER A 190 -10.65 14.26 12.75
C SER A 190 -10.58 13.28 13.93
N ARG A 191 -11.13 13.65 15.09
CA ARG A 191 -11.18 12.78 16.28
C ARG A 191 -11.94 11.46 16.04
N ARG A 192 -12.78 11.42 15.01
CA ARG A 192 -13.58 10.25 14.64
C ARG A 192 -12.87 9.33 13.64
N ALA A 193 -11.71 9.75 13.12
CA ALA A 193 -11.03 9.05 12.03
C ALA A 193 -10.45 7.69 12.46
N LEU A 194 -10.01 7.58 13.72
CA LEU A 194 -9.37 6.37 14.25
C LEU A 194 -9.89 6.03 15.66
N PRO A 195 -10.30 4.79 15.91
CA PRO A 195 -10.46 4.26 17.25
C PRO A 195 -9.13 4.26 18.01
N GLU A 196 -9.16 4.47 19.34
CA GLU A 196 -7.98 4.29 20.17
C GLU A 196 -7.38 2.88 20.01
N LYS A 197 -6.06 2.77 20.15
CA LYS A 197 -5.28 1.52 20.01
C LYS A 197 -5.26 0.91 18.60
N SER A 198 -5.78 1.60 17.59
CA SER A 198 -5.63 1.13 16.20
C SER A 198 -4.16 1.05 15.82
N ARG A 199 -3.83 0.03 15.02
CA ARG A 199 -2.50 -0.17 14.43
C ARG A 199 -2.55 0.35 13.00
N VAL A 200 -1.73 1.32 12.69
CA VAL A 200 -1.84 2.12 11.47
C VAL A 200 -0.59 1.96 10.61
N LEU A 201 -0.78 1.57 9.36
CA LEU A 201 0.26 1.59 8.33
C LEU A 201 0.30 2.98 7.70
N ILE A 202 1.41 3.68 7.84
CA ILE A 202 1.64 4.97 7.18
C ILE A 202 2.17 4.70 5.77
N VAL A 203 1.55 5.36 4.77
CA VAL A 203 1.96 5.24 3.37
C VAL A 203 2.12 6.63 2.77
N ASP A 204 3.26 6.89 2.09
CA ASP A 204 3.52 8.18 1.45
C ASP A 204 4.20 7.99 0.08
N ASP A 205 4.11 9.00 -0.79
CA ASP A 205 4.72 8.95 -2.13
C ASP A 205 6.23 9.20 -2.10
N PHE A 206 6.69 10.13 -1.27
CA PHE A 206 8.08 10.54 -1.25
C PHE A 206 8.60 10.87 0.16
N MET A 207 9.72 10.27 0.53
CA MET A 207 10.39 10.56 1.80
C MET A 207 11.79 11.14 1.56
N LYS A 208 12.03 12.37 2.03
CA LYS A 208 13.37 12.96 2.07
C LYS A 208 14.07 12.66 3.39
N ALA A 209 13.81 13.44 4.41
CA ALA A 209 14.37 13.22 5.77
C ALA A 209 13.36 12.57 6.73
N GLY A 210 12.12 12.34 6.29
CA GLY A 210 11.08 11.70 7.10
C GLY A 210 10.26 12.66 7.99
N GLY A 211 10.40 13.99 7.84
CA GLY A 211 9.69 14.95 8.70
C GLY A 211 8.17 14.83 8.64
N THR A 212 7.60 14.64 7.46
CA THR A 212 6.15 14.43 7.27
C THR A 212 5.70 13.13 7.95
N VAL A 213 6.44 12.06 7.74
CA VAL A 213 6.13 10.74 8.35
C VAL A 213 6.26 10.83 9.86
N ARG A 214 7.31 11.50 10.39
CA ARG A 214 7.47 11.74 11.83
C ARG A 214 6.29 12.51 12.41
N GLY A 215 5.80 13.54 11.70
CA GLY A 215 4.58 14.25 12.09
C GLY A 215 3.37 13.32 12.16
N MET A 216 3.18 12.42 11.19
CA MET A 216 2.10 11.42 11.24
C MET A 216 2.24 10.47 12.43
N VAL A 217 3.46 10.04 12.76
CA VAL A 217 3.76 9.20 13.95
C VAL A 217 3.38 9.96 15.24
N ASP A 218 3.79 11.21 15.36
CA ASP A 218 3.47 12.04 16.53
C ASP A 218 1.96 12.28 16.65
N LEU A 219 1.26 12.50 15.52
CA LEU A 219 -0.19 12.64 15.48
C LEU A 219 -0.90 11.35 15.95
N LEU A 220 -0.43 10.17 15.53
CA LEU A 220 -0.97 8.89 16.00
C LEU A 220 -0.81 8.71 17.52
N GLY A 221 0.25 9.25 18.10
CA GLY A 221 0.44 9.29 19.56
C GLY A 221 -0.70 10.03 20.27
N GLU A 222 -1.17 11.17 19.72
CA GLU A 222 -2.31 11.93 20.25
C GLU A 222 -3.64 11.14 20.20
N PHE A 223 -3.75 10.18 19.29
CA PHE A 223 -4.89 9.24 19.18
C PHE A 223 -4.67 7.96 19.99
N LYS A 224 -3.56 7.82 20.71
CA LYS A 224 -3.16 6.59 21.39
C LYS A 224 -3.16 5.37 20.47
N CYS A 225 -2.82 5.58 19.21
CA CYS A 225 -2.68 4.55 18.19
C CYS A 225 -1.22 4.11 18.04
N GLN A 226 -1.00 2.96 17.42
CA GLN A 226 0.33 2.41 17.19
C GLN A 226 0.66 2.47 15.69
N VAL A 227 1.94 2.68 15.39
CA VAL A 227 2.44 2.55 14.01
C VAL A 227 2.71 1.06 13.75
N ALA A 228 1.99 0.47 12.80
CA ALA A 228 2.21 -0.90 12.35
C ALA A 228 3.38 -1.00 11.37
N GLY A 229 3.70 0.10 10.71
CA GLY A 229 4.80 0.21 9.77
C GLY A 229 4.72 1.48 8.93
N VAL A 230 5.75 1.71 8.12
CA VAL A 230 5.83 2.83 7.18
C VAL A 230 6.26 2.31 5.82
N GLY A 231 5.48 2.61 4.77
CA GLY A 231 5.80 2.30 3.39
C GLY A 231 5.87 3.56 2.53
N VAL A 232 6.92 3.72 1.73
CA VAL A 232 7.06 4.85 0.82
C VAL A 232 7.40 4.37 -0.60
N LEU A 233 6.87 5.08 -1.60
CA LEU A 233 7.17 4.75 -2.98
C LEU A 233 8.63 5.07 -3.29
N VAL A 234 9.06 6.29 -2.96
CA VAL A 234 10.40 6.80 -3.27
C VAL A 234 11.05 7.41 -2.03
N GLU A 235 12.28 7.00 -1.74
CA GLU A 235 13.13 7.67 -0.77
C GLU A 235 14.25 8.47 -1.44
N SER A 236 14.62 9.60 -0.87
CA SER A 236 15.79 10.39 -1.29
C SER A 236 17.04 9.87 -0.62
N GLY A 237 18.08 9.58 -1.41
CA GLY A 237 19.42 9.27 -0.91
C GLY A 237 20.28 10.50 -0.60
N ALA A 238 19.75 11.71 -0.82
CA ALA A 238 20.47 12.96 -0.56
C ALA A 238 20.58 13.34 0.93
N VAL A 239 19.98 12.57 1.82
CA VAL A 239 20.03 12.78 3.28
C VAL A 239 20.76 11.61 3.91
N GLU A 240 21.81 11.91 4.66
CA GLU A 240 22.59 10.92 5.39
C GLU A 240 21.70 10.18 6.40
N TRP A 241 22.09 8.94 6.69
CA TRP A 241 21.27 8.08 7.57
C TRP A 241 21.04 8.69 8.96
N GLU A 242 22.07 9.32 9.51
CA GLU A 242 22.08 9.95 10.83
C GLU A 242 21.17 11.20 10.91
N GLU A 243 20.92 11.85 9.79
CA GLU A 243 20.07 13.03 9.69
C GLU A 243 18.60 12.69 9.46
N ARG A 244 18.28 11.41 9.23
CA ARG A 244 16.90 10.95 9.05
C ARG A 244 16.14 10.95 10.37
N LEU A 245 14.91 11.42 10.31
CA LEU A 245 14.00 11.44 11.47
C LEU A 245 13.26 10.12 11.68
N LEU A 246 13.41 9.19 10.74
CA LEU A 246 12.81 7.86 10.77
C LEU A 246 13.78 6.84 10.14
N HIS A 247 13.94 5.68 10.81
CA HIS A 247 14.84 4.61 10.38
C HIS A 247 14.13 3.29 10.08
N ASP A 248 12.95 3.08 10.64
CA ASP A 248 12.14 1.87 10.41
C ASP A 248 11.04 2.16 9.37
N TYR A 249 11.33 1.83 8.12
CA TYR A 249 10.43 2.00 6.97
C TYR A 249 10.81 1.08 5.81
N VAL A 250 9.86 0.87 4.92
CA VAL A 250 10.04 0.20 3.63
C VAL A 250 9.97 1.23 2.51
N SER A 251 10.97 1.24 1.63
CA SER A 251 10.96 2.02 0.38
C SER A 251 11.01 1.10 -0.84
N LEU A 252 10.29 1.46 -1.91
CA LEU A 252 10.34 0.70 -3.16
C LEU A 252 11.45 1.19 -4.09
N VAL A 253 11.67 2.50 -4.15
CA VAL A 253 12.73 3.14 -4.96
C VAL A 253 13.59 4.03 -4.07
N LYS A 254 14.90 4.05 -4.33
CA LYS A 254 15.86 4.98 -3.76
C LYS A 254 16.46 5.85 -4.86
N LEU A 255 16.34 7.17 -4.72
CA LEU A 255 17.05 8.14 -5.56
C LEU A 255 18.42 8.42 -4.94
N SER A 256 19.49 7.94 -5.53
CA SER A 256 20.85 8.16 -5.01
C SER A 256 21.42 9.51 -5.42
N GLU A 257 21.06 10.03 -6.59
CA GLU A 257 21.55 11.30 -7.10
C GLU A 257 20.45 12.03 -7.89
N VAL A 258 20.33 13.33 -7.66
CA VAL A 258 19.54 14.25 -8.50
C VAL A 258 20.44 15.46 -8.82
N ASP A 259 21.09 15.43 -9.96
CA ASP A 259 21.93 16.52 -10.44
C ASP A 259 21.12 17.45 -11.35
N SER A 260 20.76 18.61 -10.80
CA SER A 260 19.96 19.62 -11.54
C SER A 260 20.75 20.32 -12.63
N LYS A 261 22.11 20.33 -12.58
CA LYS A 261 22.97 20.98 -13.59
C LYS A 261 23.13 20.07 -14.80
N GLU A 262 23.47 18.82 -14.56
CA GLU A 262 23.65 17.80 -15.60
C GLU A 262 22.30 17.17 -16.03
N LYS A 263 21.21 17.55 -15.38
CA LYS A 263 19.86 16.97 -15.59
C LYS A 263 19.88 15.44 -15.52
N ARG A 264 20.54 14.90 -14.50
CA ARG A 264 20.69 13.47 -14.31
C ARG A 264 20.04 13.04 -13.00
N ILE A 265 19.34 11.92 -13.06
CA ILE A 265 18.73 11.23 -11.91
C ILE A 265 19.28 9.80 -11.91
N SER A 266 19.67 9.31 -10.74
CA SER A 266 19.99 7.90 -10.53
C SER A 266 18.98 7.29 -9.56
N ALA A 267 18.25 6.28 -10.02
CA ALA A 267 17.24 5.56 -9.25
C ALA A 267 17.56 4.07 -9.16
N HIS A 268 17.39 3.51 -7.99
CA HIS A 268 17.65 2.11 -7.71
C HIS A 268 16.50 1.48 -6.92
N PRO A 269 16.34 0.16 -6.93
CA PRO A 269 15.44 -0.52 -5.99
C PRO A 269 15.75 -0.10 -4.55
N GLY A 270 14.68 0.18 -3.78
CA GLY A 270 14.76 0.64 -2.40
C GLY A 270 15.11 -0.46 -1.39
N ASN A 271 15.01 -0.12 -0.10
CA ASN A 271 15.42 -1.02 0.98
C ASN A 271 14.58 -2.30 1.08
N TYR A 272 13.35 -2.33 0.53
CA TYR A 272 12.54 -3.56 0.43
C TYR A 272 13.29 -4.69 -0.29
N PHE A 273 14.20 -4.36 -1.20
CA PHE A 273 14.96 -5.32 -2.00
C PHE A 273 16.38 -5.55 -1.46
N ALA A 274 16.82 -4.80 -0.46
CA ALA A 274 18.10 -5.05 0.20
C ALA A 274 18.01 -6.41 0.92
N THR A 275 18.99 -7.24 0.65
CA THR A 275 19.16 -8.56 1.30
C THR A 275 19.98 -8.41 2.56
#